data_7ccf711ef9322fb8e90ab07557b0b197
#
_entry.id   7ccf711ef9322fb8e90ab07557b0b197
#
_cell.length_a   1.000
_cell.length_b   1.000
_cell.length_c   1.000
_cell.angle_alpha   90.00
_cell.angle_beta   90.00
_cell.angle_gamma   90.00
#
_symmetry.space_group_name_H-M   'P 1'
#
loop_
_entity.id
_entity.type
_entity.pdbx_description
1 polymer ?
#
loop_
_entity_poly.entity_id
_entity_poly.type
_entity_poly.pdbx_seq_one_letter_code
_entity_poly.pdbx_strand_id
1 'polypeptide(L)'
;MLIWVGLTNNELTGLNHTGVLNIAPTRGQLRAFQGASLLFTADSVKVSPGLVLVAAGKRYQASAPVVFKSDCGRFQITSLRRAGIAQPVYEGNLRVHSASRSLRLSLELSLDSYMQGVLAAEMPASYHAEALKGQALCARTYALRPRLPHDQDLVNVCDSYLCCQYFAGHGASLDPRIKAAIEGTAGQVLVHDEKPILALFSSNAGGHTENYENCFSDPVTGAFPPPPLPYLKGVPEGNYPGLKAPVGSEQFLAYLYSNSGLGTKLCADNWSPKFHFHHRITADSLEAHLHHNIEKLMDDRESAPYVIPPAGSGRGRFGHIKRFQVLKRGVSGVAIELAIETNLGQWRVQKELLIRKVFANPDAGIKRLNSARIFFQQKYDKLGLLAGLEVSGLGFGHGVGFQQQGAQGLALAGMNYKQILSHYFPGARIAQY
;
A
#
# COMPACT_ATOMS: atom_id res chain seq x y z
N MET A 1 9.38 23.17 2.39
CA MET A 1 8.64 22.76 1.17
C MET A 1 7.21 22.43 1.52
N LEU A 2 6.25 22.77 0.68
CA LEU A 2 4.83 22.35 0.82
C LEU A 2 4.54 21.14 -0.07
N ILE A 3 3.61 20.30 0.38
CA ILE A 3 3.10 19.14 -0.35
C ILE A 3 1.57 19.13 -0.33
N TRP A 4 0.96 18.63 -1.39
CA TRP A 4 -0.48 18.41 -1.49
C TRP A 4 -0.79 16.93 -1.30
N VAL A 5 -1.66 16.62 -0.34
CA VAL A 5 -2.12 15.27 -0.02
C VAL A 5 -3.61 15.13 -0.28
N GLY A 6 -3.99 14.24 -1.18
CA GLY A 6 -5.38 13.87 -1.40
C GLY A 6 -5.89 13.01 -0.24
N LEU A 7 -6.94 13.45 0.45
CA LEU A 7 -7.57 12.65 1.50
C LEU A 7 -8.64 11.73 0.89
N THR A 8 -8.46 10.44 1.07
CA THR A 8 -9.37 9.41 0.56
C THR A 8 -10.61 9.24 1.44
N ASN A 9 -11.62 8.53 0.92
CA ASN A 9 -12.80 8.11 1.67
C ASN A 9 -12.44 7.19 2.85
N ASN A 10 -13.42 6.81 3.66
CA ASN A 10 -13.21 5.96 4.85
C ASN A 10 -12.69 4.54 4.53
N GLU A 11 -12.90 4.08 3.30
CA GLU A 11 -12.45 2.77 2.81
C GLU A 11 -11.04 2.81 2.21
N LEU A 12 -10.44 4.02 2.11
CA LEU A 12 -9.13 4.27 1.50
C LEU A 12 -9.05 3.89 0.00
N THR A 13 -10.20 3.80 -0.67
CA THR A 13 -10.29 3.30 -2.05
C THR A 13 -10.35 4.40 -3.12
N GLY A 14 -10.55 5.65 -2.73
CA GLY A 14 -10.63 6.75 -3.69
C GLY A 14 -10.81 8.13 -3.04
N LEU A 15 -10.60 9.17 -3.84
CA LEU A 15 -10.65 10.57 -3.39
C LEU A 15 -12.07 11.16 -3.34
N ASN A 16 -13.09 10.43 -3.75
CA ASN A 16 -14.46 10.91 -3.79
C ASN A 16 -15.20 10.67 -2.46
N HIS A 17 -15.79 11.72 -1.91
CA HIS A 17 -16.60 11.71 -0.70
C HIS A 17 -18.03 12.04 -1.05
N THR A 18 -18.94 11.08 -0.90
CA THR A 18 -20.37 11.25 -1.23
C THR A 18 -21.22 11.73 -0.06
N GLY A 19 -20.69 11.65 1.17
CA GLY A 19 -21.36 12.09 2.39
C GLY A 19 -21.06 13.53 2.78
N VAL A 20 -21.71 13.96 3.87
CA VAL A 20 -21.46 15.27 4.49
C VAL A 20 -20.13 15.22 5.27
N LEU A 21 -19.29 16.20 5.03
CA LEU A 21 -18.04 16.39 5.79
C LEU A 21 -18.30 17.32 6.97
N ASN A 22 -17.81 16.95 8.16
CA ASN A 22 -17.86 17.79 9.34
C ASN A 22 -16.43 18.21 9.69
N ILE A 23 -16.14 19.51 9.58
CA ILE A 23 -14.80 20.07 9.77
C ILE A 23 -14.84 21.01 10.98
N ALA A 24 -13.91 20.86 11.90
CA ALA A 24 -13.78 21.74 13.06
C ALA A 24 -12.30 21.99 13.38
N PRO A 25 -11.89 23.18 13.86
CA PRO A 25 -10.55 23.43 14.33
C PRO A 25 -10.34 22.68 15.65
N THR A 26 -9.09 22.36 15.99
CA THR A 26 -8.78 21.81 17.31
C THR A 26 -8.84 22.88 18.43
N ARG A 27 -8.65 24.14 18.05
CA ARG A 27 -8.77 25.33 18.92
C ARG A 27 -9.00 26.57 18.05
N GLY A 28 -9.73 27.56 18.57
CA GLY A 28 -10.08 28.79 17.83
C GLY A 28 -11.14 28.53 16.77
N GLN A 29 -11.10 29.25 15.68
CA GLN A 29 -12.10 29.21 14.60
C GLN A 29 -11.53 28.76 13.26
N LEU A 30 -12.42 28.30 12.39
CA LEU A 30 -12.16 28.06 10.97
C LEU A 30 -12.55 29.30 10.17
N ARG A 31 -11.68 29.69 9.24
CA ARG A 31 -11.95 30.69 8.22
C ARG A 31 -12.09 29.99 6.86
N ALA A 32 -13.20 30.22 6.19
CA ALA A 32 -13.50 29.68 4.88
C ALA A 32 -13.29 30.72 3.78
N PHE A 33 -12.51 30.40 2.76
CA PHE A 33 -12.18 31.30 1.66
C PHE A 33 -12.62 30.69 0.32
N GLN A 34 -13.17 31.53 -0.56
CA GLN A 34 -13.32 31.23 -1.98
C GLN A 34 -12.43 32.19 -2.78
N GLY A 35 -11.35 31.68 -3.36
CA GLY A 35 -10.29 32.54 -3.86
C GLY A 35 -9.68 33.38 -2.73
N ALA A 36 -9.63 34.69 -2.90
CA ALA A 36 -9.16 35.64 -1.88
C ALA A 36 -10.28 36.10 -0.92
N SER A 37 -11.54 35.81 -1.20
CA SER A 37 -12.69 36.31 -0.45
C SER A 37 -12.99 35.44 0.76
N LEU A 38 -13.07 36.03 1.95
CA LEU A 38 -13.55 35.37 3.16
C LEU A 38 -15.07 35.17 3.07
N LEU A 39 -15.55 33.95 3.13
CA LEU A 39 -16.95 33.60 3.14
C LEU A 39 -17.58 33.73 4.54
N PHE A 40 -16.88 33.16 5.53
CA PHE A 40 -17.27 33.18 6.93
C PHE A 40 -16.13 32.72 7.86
N THR A 41 -16.34 32.98 9.16
CA THR A 41 -15.57 32.41 10.27
C THR A 41 -16.56 31.65 11.17
N ALA A 42 -16.20 30.45 11.62
CA ALA A 42 -17.09 29.61 12.45
C ALA A 42 -16.30 28.59 13.28
N ASP A 43 -16.91 28.06 14.34
CA ASP A 43 -16.35 27.01 15.19
C ASP A 43 -16.40 25.63 14.51
N SER A 44 -17.28 25.45 13.53
CA SER A 44 -17.36 24.24 12.72
C SER A 44 -18.13 24.49 11.43
N VAL A 45 -17.98 23.60 10.45
CA VAL A 45 -18.72 23.65 9.20
C VAL A 45 -19.13 22.25 8.75
N LYS A 46 -20.31 22.13 8.19
CA LYS A 46 -20.77 20.96 7.42
C LYS A 46 -20.67 21.29 5.93
N VAL A 47 -20.03 20.43 5.17
CA VAL A 47 -19.88 20.59 3.72
C VAL A 47 -20.53 19.40 3.03
N SER A 48 -21.49 19.66 2.17
CA SER A 48 -22.21 18.64 1.39
C SER A 48 -21.77 18.67 -0.09
N PRO A 49 -21.97 17.60 -0.85
CA PRO A 49 -21.77 17.59 -2.30
C PRO A 49 -22.43 18.80 -2.97
N GLY A 50 -21.77 19.31 -4.02
CA GLY A 50 -22.16 20.58 -4.66
C GLY A 50 -21.65 21.82 -3.93
N LEU A 51 -20.76 21.68 -2.92
CA LEU A 51 -20.18 22.77 -2.11
C LEU A 51 -21.26 23.61 -1.37
N VAL A 52 -22.24 22.93 -0.83
CA VAL A 52 -23.20 23.54 0.10
C VAL A 52 -22.60 23.50 1.51
N LEU A 53 -22.37 24.67 2.11
CA LEU A 53 -21.75 24.81 3.44
C LEU A 53 -22.82 25.30 4.45
N VAL A 54 -22.77 24.72 5.64
CA VAL A 54 -23.60 25.17 6.77
C VAL A 54 -22.68 25.46 7.96
N ALA A 55 -22.67 26.73 8.37
CA ALA A 55 -21.83 27.21 9.47
C ALA A 55 -22.59 28.20 10.32
N ALA A 56 -22.53 28.10 11.64
CA ALA A 56 -23.26 28.98 12.58
C ALA A 56 -24.75 29.18 12.22
N GLY A 57 -25.44 28.10 11.80
CA GLY A 57 -26.85 28.13 11.41
C GLY A 57 -27.14 28.77 10.03
N LYS A 58 -26.15 29.32 9.34
CA LYS A 58 -26.29 29.92 8.01
C LYS A 58 -25.84 28.95 6.90
N ARG A 59 -26.53 29.06 5.76
CA ARG A 59 -26.23 28.29 4.55
C ARG A 59 -25.49 29.15 3.53
N TYR A 60 -24.43 28.62 2.97
CA TYR A 60 -23.62 29.22 1.91
C TYR A 60 -23.56 28.28 0.72
N GLN A 61 -23.56 28.81 -0.47
CA GLN A 61 -23.33 28.07 -1.72
C GLN A 61 -22.07 28.60 -2.35
N ALA A 62 -21.05 27.71 -2.47
CA ALA A 62 -19.82 28.06 -3.17
C ALA A 62 -19.88 27.59 -4.61
N SER A 63 -19.32 28.37 -5.53
CA SER A 63 -19.23 28.10 -6.98
C SER A 63 -17.85 27.64 -7.42
N ALA A 64 -16.85 27.74 -6.52
CA ALA A 64 -15.46 27.37 -6.74
C ALA A 64 -14.89 26.69 -5.48
N PRO A 65 -13.71 26.05 -5.56
CA PRO A 65 -13.10 25.41 -4.41
C PRO A 65 -13.02 26.32 -3.17
N VAL A 66 -13.31 25.75 -2.00
CA VAL A 66 -13.24 26.44 -0.71
C VAL A 66 -12.01 25.99 0.05
N VAL A 67 -11.23 26.94 0.54
CA VAL A 67 -10.06 26.70 1.39
C VAL A 67 -10.41 27.01 2.84
N PHE A 68 -10.23 26.02 3.71
CA PHE A 68 -10.39 26.18 5.16
C PHE A 68 -9.03 26.36 5.81
N LYS A 69 -8.92 27.40 6.64
CA LYS A 69 -7.75 27.68 7.48
C LYS A 69 -8.20 27.75 8.93
N SER A 70 -7.50 27.05 9.80
CA SER A 70 -7.74 27.10 11.24
C SER A 70 -6.83 28.13 11.89
N ASP A 71 -7.31 28.86 12.91
CA ASP A 71 -6.49 29.83 13.65
C ASP A 71 -5.25 29.20 14.31
N CYS A 72 -5.35 27.94 14.75
CA CYS A 72 -4.23 27.20 15.32
C CYS A 72 -3.47 26.34 14.30
N GLY A 73 -3.79 26.43 12.98
CA GLY A 73 -3.19 25.61 11.93
C GLY A 73 -3.59 24.13 11.95
N ARG A 74 -4.48 23.72 12.87
CA ARG A 74 -4.87 22.31 13.10
C ARG A 74 -6.39 22.15 13.11
N PHE A 75 -6.89 21.10 12.50
CA PHE A 75 -8.32 20.82 12.41
C PHE A 75 -8.59 19.31 12.37
N GLN A 76 -9.84 18.94 12.58
CA GLN A 76 -10.36 17.60 12.47
C GLN A 76 -11.43 17.54 11.39
N ILE A 77 -11.51 16.41 10.70
CA ILE A 77 -12.63 16.06 9.84
C ILE A 77 -13.31 14.86 10.50
N THR A 78 -14.29 15.16 11.38
CA THR A 78 -14.89 14.15 12.27
C THR A 78 -15.68 13.07 11.53
N SER A 79 -16.01 13.29 10.26
CA SER A 79 -16.60 12.29 9.35
C SER A 79 -15.59 11.33 8.72
N LEU A 80 -14.28 11.60 8.83
CA LEU A 80 -13.23 10.71 8.35
C LEU A 80 -12.71 9.81 9.48
N ARG A 81 -12.50 8.53 9.14
CA ARG A 81 -11.91 7.52 10.03
C ARG A 81 -10.59 7.05 9.45
N ARG A 82 -9.59 6.84 10.31
CA ARG A 82 -8.29 6.29 9.94
C ARG A 82 -7.90 5.21 10.94
N ALA A 83 -7.45 4.06 10.44
CA ALA A 83 -7.00 2.97 11.29
C ALA A 83 -5.83 3.42 12.18
N GLY A 84 -5.86 3.02 13.44
CA GLY A 84 -4.81 3.35 14.42
C GLY A 84 -4.93 4.72 15.07
N ILE A 85 -5.83 5.61 14.61
CA ILE A 85 -6.05 6.95 15.19
C ILE A 85 -7.55 7.18 15.36
N ALA A 86 -7.98 7.34 16.62
CA ALA A 86 -9.41 7.51 16.93
C ALA A 86 -10.00 8.81 16.34
N GLN A 87 -9.25 9.89 16.40
CA GLN A 87 -9.62 11.20 15.84
C GLN A 87 -8.38 11.82 15.19
N PRO A 88 -8.16 11.62 13.89
CA PRO A 88 -7.02 12.19 13.21
C PRO A 88 -7.10 13.72 13.19
N VAL A 89 -6.00 14.36 13.56
CA VAL A 89 -5.79 15.80 13.45
C VAL A 89 -4.98 16.06 12.18
N TYR A 90 -5.41 17.03 11.40
CA TYR A 90 -4.71 17.47 10.21
C TYR A 90 -4.11 18.86 10.41
N GLU A 91 -2.89 19.06 9.94
CA GLU A 91 -2.20 20.36 9.95
C GLU A 91 -2.19 20.95 8.54
N GLY A 92 -2.23 22.28 8.44
CA GLY A 92 -2.16 22.99 7.16
C GLY A 92 -3.49 23.56 6.68
N ASN A 93 -3.65 23.68 5.37
CA ASN A 93 -4.84 24.25 4.71
C ASN A 93 -5.60 23.13 4.00
N LEU A 94 -6.91 23.05 4.27
CA LEU A 94 -7.79 22.08 3.61
C LEU A 94 -8.52 22.74 2.43
N ARG A 95 -8.33 22.23 1.23
CA ARG A 95 -9.11 22.59 0.06
C ARG A 95 -10.21 21.55 -0.18
N VAL A 96 -11.43 22.00 -0.33
CA VAL A 96 -12.59 21.18 -0.69
C VAL A 96 -13.14 21.66 -2.03
N HIS A 97 -13.30 20.74 -2.98
CA HIS A 97 -13.89 21.05 -4.27
C HIS A 97 -14.97 20.03 -4.67
N SER A 98 -15.86 20.45 -5.54
CA SER A 98 -16.93 19.60 -6.07
C SER A 98 -16.40 18.70 -7.18
N ALA A 99 -16.85 17.45 -7.19
CA ALA A 99 -16.56 16.47 -8.22
C ALA A 99 -17.85 15.71 -8.55
N SER A 100 -18.62 16.21 -9.51
CA SER A 100 -19.97 15.69 -9.85
C SER A 100 -20.87 15.64 -8.60
N ARG A 101 -21.23 14.45 -8.12
CA ARG A 101 -22.07 14.22 -6.94
C ARG A 101 -21.27 13.97 -5.66
N SER A 102 -20.00 14.31 -5.65
CA SER A 102 -19.08 14.06 -4.53
C SER A 102 -18.24 15.30 -4.21
N LEU A 103 -17.50 15.23 -3.13
CA LEU A 103 -16.46 16.19 -2.76
C LEU A 103 -15.09 15.54 -2.90
N ARG A 104 -14.08 16.32 -3.20
CA ARG A 104 -12.68 15.94 -3.10
C ARG A 104 -11.97 16.85 -2.11
N LEU A 105 -11.06 16.26 -1.35
CA LEU A 105 -10.30 16.89 -0.31
C LEU A 105 -8.82 16.85 -0.66
N SER A 106 -8.17 18.01 -0.63
CA SER A 106 -6.71 18.10 -0.73
C SER A 106 -6.17 18.97 0.42
N LEU A 107 -5.16 18.42 1.08
CA LEU A 107 -4.50 19.02 2.24
C LEU A 107 -3.16 19.60 1.80
N GLU A 108 -2.95 20.89 2.01
CA GLU A 108 -1.66 21.55 1.84
C GLU A 108 -0.96 21.68 3.18
N LEU A 109 0.21 21.06 3.32
CA LEU A 109 0.98 21.09 4.55
C LEU A 109 2.48 21.10 4.27
N SER A 110 3.30 21.34 5.30
CA SER A 110 4.73 21.19 5.16
C SER A 110 5.12 19.73 4.96
N LEU A 111 6.18 19.48 4.19
CA LEU A 111 6.71 18.12 4.01
C LEU A 111 7.08 17.48 5.35
N ASP A 112 7.61 18.26 6.30
CA ASP A 112 7.98 17.74 7.63
C ASP A 112 6.76 17.31 8.42
N SER A 113 5.66 18.10 8.40
CA SER A 113 4.40 17.71 9.02
C SER A 113 3.81 16.45 8.38
N TYR A 114 3.84 16.36 7.04
CA TYR A 114 3.45 15.15 6.32
C TYR A 114 4.29 13.93 6.76
N MET A 115 5.61 14.07 6.84
CA MET A 115 6.51 12.99 7.25
C MET A 115 6.22 12.47 8.67
N GLN A 116 5.83 13.36 9.59
CA GLN A 116 5.44 12.97 10.95
C GLN A 116 4.22 12.04 10.95
N GLY A 117 3.20 12.37 10.17
CA GLY A 117 2.00 11.54 10.05
C GLY A 117 2.24 10.22 9.32
N VAL A 118 3.11 10.22 8.30
CA VAL A 118 3.45 9.00 7.54
C VAL A 118 4.32 8.06 8.37
N LEU A 119 5.43 8.52 8.92
CA LEU A 119 6.37 7.64 9.63
C LEU A 119 5.74 7.01 10.86
N ALA A 120 4.91 7.77 11.60
CA ALA A 120 4.16 7.27 12.75
C ALA A 120 3.10 6.21 12.37
N ALA A 121 2.54 6.29 11.15
CA ALA A 121 1.53 5.36 10.66
C ALA A 121 2.14 4.09 10.03
N GLU A 122 3.33 4.20 9.43
CA GLU A 122 3.96 3.13 8.67
C GLU A 122 4.85 2.21 9.52
N MET A 123 5.54 2.74 10.53
CA MET A 123 6.45 1.94 11.35
C MET A 123 6.25 2.19 12.85
N PRO A 124 6.30 1.13 13.68
CA PRO A 124 6.30 1.28 15.13
C PRO A 124 7.48 2.14 15.60
N ALA A 125 7.23 3.12 16.46
CA ALA A 125 8.26 3.96 17.03
C ALA A 125 9.31 3.18 17.86
N SER A 126 9.00 1.95 18.27
CA SER A 126 9.90 1.04 18.97
C SER A 126 10.99 0.42 18.08
N TYR A 127 10.92 0.61 16.76
CA TYR A 127 11.95 0.12 15.86
C TYR A 127 13.27 0.88 16.06
N HIS A 128 14.36 0.25 15.65
CA HIS A 128 15.71 0.81 15.76
C HIS A 128 15.81 2.14 14.99
N ALA A 129 16.53 3.12 15.55
CA ALA A 129 16.65 4.45 14.97
C ALA A 129 17.13 4.44 13.51
N GLU A 130 18.03 3.53 13.14
CA GLU A 130 18.54 3.41 11.77
C GLU A 130 17.49 2.87 10.79
N ALA A 131 16.60 1.97 11.24
CA ALA A 131 15.46 1.52 10.44
C ALA A 131 14.44 2.65 10.24
N LEU A 132 14.13 3.41 11.29
CA LEU A 132 13.26 4.59 11.21
C LEU A 132 13.80 5.67 10.27
N LYS A 133 15.12 5.96 10.32
CA LYS A 133 15.79 6.87 9.38
C LYS A 133 15.69 6.38 7.93
N GLY A 134 15.90 5.08 7.68
CA GLY A 134 15.74 4.47 6.37
C GLY A 134 14.32 4.67 5.81
N GLN A 135 13.31 4.38 6.62
CA GLN A 135 11.90 4.58 6.23
C GLN A 135 11.59 6.07 5.99
N ALA A 136 12.13 6.98 6.81
CA ALA A 136 11.92 8.41 6.63
C ALA A 136 12.46 8.90 5.28
N LEU A 137 13.65 8.44 4.87
CA LEU A 137 14.20 8.73 3.54
C LEU A 137 13.34 8.15 2.41
N CYS A 138 12.90 6.89 2.53
CA CYS A 138 12.02 6.27 1.54
C CYS A 138 10.72 7.06 1.39
N ALA A 139 10.04 7.36 2.49
CA ALA A 139 8.77 8.06 2.48
C ALA A 139 8.89 9.49 1.91
N ARG A 140 9.94 10.22 2.25
CA ARG A 140 10.23 11.55 1.71
C ARG A 140 10.50 11.49 0.21
N THR A 141 11.37 10.58 -0.23
CA THR A 141 11.71 10.41 -1.65
C THR A 141 10.49 10.04 -2.48
N TYR A 142 9.66 9.12 -1.96
CA TYR A 142 8.42 8.70 -2.59
C TYR A 142 7.45 9.88 -2.78
N ALA A 143 7.30 10.72 -1.76
CA ALA A 143 6.38 11.87 -1.79
C ALA A 143 6.81 12.97 -2.76
N LEU A 144 8.12 13.09 -2.99
CA LEU A 144 8.70 14.11 -3.89
C LEU A 144 8.71 13.66 -5.35
N ARG A 145 8.52 12.38 -5.62
CA ARG A 145 8.39 11.89 -7.00
C ARG A 145 6.94 12.00 -7.47
N PRO A 146 6.65 12.78 -8.51
CA PRO A 146 5.31 12.87 -9.09
C PRO A 146 4.80 11.49 -9.51
N ARG A 147 3.52 11.23 -9.27
CA ARG A 147 2.82 10.02 -9.72
C ARG A 147 1.71 10.41 -10.66
N LEU A 148 1.73 9.85 -11.87
CA LEU A 148 0.74 10.10 -12.91
C LEU A 148 -0.72 9.94 -12.48
N PRO A 149 -1.12 8.95 -11.64
CA PRO A 149 -2.50 8.85 -11.18
C PRO A 149 -3.02 10.04 -10.39
N HIS A 150 -2.11 10.88 -9.85
CA HIS A 150 -2.47 12.05 -9.03
C HIS A 150 -2.24 13.39 -9.72
N ASP A 151 -1.62 13.42 -10.90
CA ASP A 151 -1.43 14.67 -11.66
C ASP A 151 -2.78 15.32 -12.01
N GLN A 152 -3.79 14.51 -12.35
CA GLN A 152 -5.14 14.99 -12.64
C GLN A 152 -5.91 15.43 -11.39
N ASP A 153 -5.50 14.97 -10.20
CA ASP A 153 -6.12 15.31 -8.92
C ASP A 153 -5.46 16.54 -8.28
N LEU A 154 -4.41 17.08 -8.89
CA LEU A 154 -3.61 18.22 -8.40
C LEU A 154 -3.05 17.99 -6.99
N VAL A 155 -2.63 16.76 -6.70
CA VAL A 155 -1.97 16.37 -5.45
C VAL A 155 -0.71 15.55 -5.72
N ASN A 156 0.26 15.62 -4.83
CA ASN A 156 1.50 14.86 -4.95
C ASN A 156 1.28 13.37 -4.64
N VAL A 157 0.50 13.10 -3.59
CA VAL A 157 0.19 11.76 -3.07
C VAL A 157 -1.22 11.73 -2.50
N CYS A 158 -1.77 10.52 -2.30
CA CYS A 158 -2.93 10.34 -1.44
C CYS A 158 -2.53 9.72 -0.11
N ASP A 159 -3.45 9.70 0.85
CA ASP A 159 -3.25 9.19 2.21
C ASP A 159 -3.45 7.68 2.35
N SER A 160 -3.66 6.95 1.24
CA SER A 160 -3.99 5.53 1.23
C SER A 160 -2.78 4.63 1.01
N TYR A 161 -2.58 3.65 1.89
CA TYR A 161 -1.61 2.55 1.70
C TYR A 161 -1.99 1.60 0.55
N LEU A 162 -3.20 1.72 0.02
CA LEU A 162 -3.63 0.93 -1.15
C LEU A 162 -3.12 1.52 -2.47
N CYS A 163 -2.70 2.78 -2.46
CA CYS A 163 -2.25 3.53 -3.63
C CYS A 163 -0.86 4.14 -3.45
N CYS A 164 -0.67 4.95 -2.40
CA CYS A 164 0.57 5.66 -2.11
C CYS A 164 1.25 5.12 -0.85
N GLN A 165 1.21 5.88 0.23
CA GLN A 165 1.70 5.52 1.55
C GLN A 165 0.71 6.02 2.60
N TYR A 166 0.68 5.37 3.76
CA TYR A 166 -0.34 5.66 4.75
C TYR A 166 -0.04 6.96 5.49
N PHE A 167 -0.92 7.93 5.34
CA PHE A 167 -0.94 9.16 6.11
C PHE A 167 -2.23 9.23 6.91
N ALA A 168 -2.17 8.89 8.18
CA ALA A 168 -3.35 8.83 9.04
C ALA A 168 -3.71 10.20 9.68
N GLY A 169 -3.03 11.28 9.31
CA GLY A 169 -3.04 12.54 10.05
C GLY A 169 -2.09 12.46 11.26
N HIS A 170 -2.28 13.33 12.24
CA HIS A 170 -1.44 13.41 13.43
C HIS A 170 -2.19 12.86 14.65
N GLY A 171 -1.49 12.16 15.52
CA GLY A 171 -1.97 11.79 16.86
C GLY A 171 -1.93 12.98 17.84
N ALA A 172 -2.28 12.73 19.10
CA ALA A 172 -2.24 13.73 20.16
C ALA A 172 -0.81 14.23 20.42
N SER A 173 0.19 13.34 20.30
CA SER A 173 1.62 13.65 20.44
C SER A 173 2.44 12.85 19.43
N LEU A 174 3.57 13.39 19.02
CA LEU A 174 4.56 12.70 18.19
C LEU A 174 5.59 12.02 19.09
N ASP A 175 5.86 10.73 18.86
CA ASP A 175 6.92 10.00 19.56
C ASP A 175 8.30 10.65 19.26
N PRO A 176 9.12 10.95 20.30
CA PRO A 176 10.43 11.58 20.10
C PRO A 176 11.36 10.82 19.16
N ARG A 177 11.25 9.49 19.10
CA ARG A 177 12.08 8.65 18.20
C ARG A 177 11.70 8.85 16.74
N ILE A 178 10.41 8.98 16.44
CA ILE A 178 9.90 9.33 15.11
C ILE A 178 10.43 10.71 14.70
N LYS A 179 10.29 11.69 15.60
CA LYS A 179 10.80 13.05 15.39
C LYS A 179 12.29 13.06 15.09
N ALA A 180 13.09 12.39 15.92
CA ALA A 180 14.55 12.32 15.77
C ALA A 180 14.97 11.65 14.43
N ALA A 181 14.24 10.64 13.96
CA ALA A 181 14.53 9.99 12.68
C ALA A 181 14.27 10.94 11.50
N ILE A 182 13.20 11.73 11.54
CA ILE A 182 12.86 12.72 10.50
C ILE A 182 13.91 13.85 10.48
N GLU A 183 14.22 14.42 11.65
CA GLU A 183 15.20 15.50 11.79
C GLU A 183 16.61 15.05 11.41
N GLY A 184 17.03 13.85 11.84
CA GLY A 184 18.34 13.28 11.51
C GLY A 184 18.54 12.91 10.04
N THR A 185 17.48 13.01 9.24
CA THR A 185 17.51 12.80 7.78
C THR A 185 16.93 13.98 7.00
N ALA A 186 16.85 15.15 7.64
CA ALA A 186 16.24 16.34 7.02
C ALA A 186 16.89 16.69 5.68
N GLY A 187 16.05 16.99 4.68
CA GLY A 187 16.50 17.35 3.32
C GLY A 187 17.11 16.19 2.50
N GLN A 188 17.31 15.00 3.07
CA GLN A 188 17.90 13.87 2.36
C GLN A 188 16.84 13.09 1.55
N VAL A 189 17.22 12.72 0.32
CA VAL A 189 16.42 11.87 -0.58
C VAL A 189 17.31 10.83 -1.26
N LEU A 190 16.70 9.78 -1.79
CA LEU A 190 17.35 8.79 -2.65
C LEU A 190 17.24 9.23 -4.10
N VAL A 191 18.36 9.24 -4.81
CA VAL A 191 18.42 9.60 -6.22
C VAL A 191 19.13 8.53 -7.05
N HIS A 192 18.74 8.43 -8.31
CA HIS A 192 19.42 7.73 -9.38
C HIS A 192 19.40 8.64 -10.60
N ASP A 193 20.53 8.83 -11.27
CA ASP A 193 20.69 9.78 -12.35
C ASP A 193 20.16 11.18 -11.99
N GLU A 194 20.56 11.67 -10.80
CA GLU A 194 20.21 12.98 -10.23
C GLU A 194 18.71 13.22 -10.01
N LYS A 195 17.86 12.20 -10.15
CA LYS A 195 16.42 12.30 -9.95
C LYS A 195 15.96 11.47 -8.74
N PRO A 196 14.99 11.96 -7.95
CA PRO A 196 14.40 11.16 -6.89
C PRO A 196 13.85 9.84 -7.44
N ILE A 197 14.22 8.73 -6.81
CA ILE A 197 13.79 7.39 -7.22
C ILE A 197 12.33 7.09 -6.82
N LEU A 198 11.76 6.05 -7.41
CA LEU A 198 10.54 5.44 -6.92
C LEU A 198 10.88 4.58 -5.68
N ALA A 199 10.99 5.21 -4.51
CA ALA A 199 11.41 4.56 -3.26
C ALA A 199 10.28 3.73 -2.66
N LEU A 200 9.94 2.62 -3.30
CA LEU A 200 8.92 1.68 -2.83
C LEU A 200 9.35 1.00 -1.54
N PHE A 201 8.36 0.68 -0.69
CA PHE A 201 8.57 -0.08 0.53
C PHE A 201 7.38 -0.99 0.86
N SER A 202 7.63 -2.03 1.61
CA SER A 202 6.59 -2.91 2.14
C SER A 202 6.98 -3.50 3.50
N SER A 203 6.08 -4.25 4.11
CA SER A 203 6.25 -4.68 5.49
C SER A 203 7.35 -5.75 5.65
N ASN A 204 7.28 -6.85 4.85
CA ASN A 204 8.16 -8.01 5.00
C ASN A 204 8.37 -8.69 3.65
N ALA A 205 9.63 -8.97 3.29
CA ALA A 205 9.98 -9.61 2.02
C ALA A 205 9.76 -11.13 2.01
N GLY A 206 9.68 -11.76 3.18
CA GLY A 206 9.66 -13.22 3.25
C GLY A 206 10.98 -13.85 2.82
N GLY A 207 12.10 -13.23 3.20
CA GLY A 207 13.46 -13.71 2.95
C GLY A 207 14.16 -13.14 1.71
N HIS A 208 13.45 -12.66 0.70
CA HIS A 208 14.05 -12.11 -0.52
C HIS A 208 13.16 -11.02 -1.12
N THR A 209 13.70 -9.85 -1.43
CA THR A 209 12.93 -8.80 -2.11
C THR A 209 12.69 -9.15 -3.59
N GLU A 210 11.81 -8.43 -4.25
CA GLU A 210 11.41 -8.72 -5.63
C GLU A 210 11.80 -7.59 -6.58
N ASN A 211 11.96 -7.92 -7.86
CA ASN A 211 12.12 -6.96 -8.94
C ASN A 211 10.82 -6.18 -9.16
N TYR A 212 10.93 -4.89 -9.49
CA TYR A 212 9.81 -4.01 -9.76
C TYR A 212 8.87 -4.56 -10.85
N GLU A 213 9.43 -4.97 -11.97
CA GLU A 213 8.70 -5.44 -13.15
C GLU A 213 7.87 -6.70 -12.93
N ASN A 214 8.15 -7.44 -11.85
CA ASN A 214 7.39 -8.66 -11.51
C ASN A 214 6.12 -8.38 -10.69
N CYS A 215 5.99 -7.18 -10.10
CA CYS A 215 4.87 -6.82 -9.22
C CYS A 215 3.99 -5.71 -9.77
N PHE A 216 4.55 -4.80 -10.56
CA PHE A 216 3.87 -3.60 -11.03
C PHE A 216 3.69 -3.61 -12.55
N SER A 217 2.75 -2.83 -13.05
CA SER A 217 2.60 -2.50 -14.48
C SER A 217 3.11 -1.09 -14.74
N ASP A 218 3.38 -0.78 -15.99
CA ASP A 218 3.67 0.58 -16.41
C ASP A 218 2.47 1.49 -16.10
N PRO A 219 2.67 2.58 -15.36
CA PRO A 219 1.56 3.42 -14.90
C PRO A 219 0.90 4.23 -16.03
N VAL A 220 1.58 4.36 -17.18
CA VAL A 220 1.08 5.12 -18.34
C VAL A 220 0.38 4.21 -19.34
N THR A 221 1.08 3.15 -19.73
CA THR A 221 0.62 2.25 -20.81
C THR A 221 -0.19 1.07 -20.29
N GLY A 222 -0.09 0.75 -19.00
CA GLY A 222 -0.64 -0.48 -18.42
C GLY A 222 0.16 -1.74 -18.80
N ALA A 223 1.26 -1.63 -19.52
CA ALA A 223 2.04 -2.80 -19.94
C ALA A 223 2.55 -3.62 -18.73
N PHE A 224 2.44 -4.94 -18.82
CA PHE A 224 2.98 -5.87 -17.83
C PHE A 224 3.73 -7.01 -18.53
N PRO A 225 4.99 -7.26 -18.16
CA PRO A 225 5.81 -6.48 -17.23
C PRO A 225 6.17 -5.09 -17.79
N PRO A 226 6.40 -4.09 -16.94
CA PRO A 226 6.96 -2.80 -17.34
C PRO A 226 8.47 -2.92 -17.56
N PRO A 227 9.14 -1.88 -18.10
CA PRO A 227 10.60 -1.81 -18.08
C PRO A 227 11.16 -1.92 -16.67
N PRO A 228 12.27 -2.67 -16.47
CA PRO A 228 12.90 -2.81 -15.16
C PRO A 228 13.48 -1.48 -14.67
N LEU A 229 13.44 -1.26 -13.36
CA LEU A 229 14.09 -0.13 -12.71
C LEU A 229 15.41 -0.59 -12.09
N PRO A 230 16.57 -0.03 -12.47
CA PRO A 230 17.88 -0.55 -12.08
C PRO A 230 18.13 -0.53 -10.57
N TYR A 231 17.46 0.34 -9.85
CA TYR A 231 17.53 0.49 -8.40
C TYR A 231 16.43 -0.29 -7.61
N LEU A 232 15.52 -1.00 -8.29
CA LEU A 232 14.46 -1.83 -7.68
C LEU A 232 14.62 -3.29 -8.10
N LYS A 233 15.81 -3.83 -7.87
CA LYS A 233 16.13 -5.26 -8.07
C LYS A 233 15.94 -6.04 -6.78
N GLY A 234 15.52 -7.28 -6.90
CA GLY A 234 15.41 -8.21 -5.78
C GLY A 234 16.78 -8.50 -5.15
N VAL A 235 16.83 -8.46 -3.81
CA VAL A 235 18.02 -8.76 -3.02
C VAL A 235 17.69 -9.76 -1.92
N PRO A 236 18.62 -10.66 -1.53
CA PRO A 236 18.39 -11.61 -0.46
C PRO A 236 18.41 -10.92 0.91
N GLU A 237 17.54 -11.37 1.81
CA GLU A 237 17.54 -10.95 3.22
C GLU A 237 18.47 -11.80 4.10
N GLY A 238 19.08 -12.85 3.53
CA GLY A 238 19.97 -13.78 4.20
C GLY A 238 20.80 -14.65 3.25
N ASN A 239 21.61 -15.54 3.81
CA ASN A 239 22.53 -16.40 3.04
C ASN A 239 22.00 -17.81 2.77
N TYR A 240 20.89 -18.22 3.36
CA TYR A 240 20.19 -19.50 3.21
C TYR A 240 21.09 -20.74 3.22
N PRO A 241 21.80 -21.02 4.32
CA PRO A 241 22.68 -22.15 4.42
C PRO A 241 21.88 -23.47 4.24
N GLY A 242 22.43 -24.41 3.43
CA GLY A 242 21.77 -25.69 3.14
C GLY A 242 20.69 -25.64 2.04
N LEU A 243 20.39 -24.50 1.47
CA LEU A 243 19.51 -24.42 0.31
C LEU A 243 20.17 -25.09 -0.91
N LYS A 244 19.48 -26.11 -1.46
CA LYS A 244 19.92 -26.82 -2.68
C LYS A 244 19.14 -26.41 -3.92
N ALA A 245 17.97 -25.77 -3.72
CA ALA A 245 17.08 -25.33 -4.80
C ALA A 245 17.44 -23.94 -5.28
N PRO A 246 17.12 -23.58 -6.54
CA PRO A 246 17.27 -22.21 -7.04
C PRO A 246 16.44 -21.21 -6.21
N VAL A 247 17.03 -20.06 -5.88
CA VAL A 247 16.31 -18.94 -5.27
C VAL A 247 15.14 -18.56 -6.19
N GLY A 248 13.99 -18.27 -5.58
CA GLY A 248 12.75 -17.95 -6.33
C GLY A 248 11.91 -19.16 -6.74
N SER A 249 12.40 -20.39 -6.56
CA SER A 249 11.62 -21.61 -6.81
C SER A 249 10.60 -21.86 -5.69
N GLU A 250 9.65 -22.77 -5.94
CA GLU A 250 8.73 -23.25 -4.91
C GLU A 250 9.46 -23.97 -3.77
N GLN A 251 10.49 -24.72 -4.10
CA GLN A 251 11.35 -25.40 -3.13
C GLN A 251 12.10 -24.39 -2.23
N PHE A 252 12.50 -23.23 -2.78
CA PHE A 252 13.04 -22.13 -2.00
C PHE A 252 12.03 -21.60 -0.98
N LEU A 253 10.78 -21.37 -1.40
CA LEU A 253 9.72 -20.94 -0.49
C LEU A 253 9.44 -21.97 0.59
N ALA A 254 9.34 -23.25 0.23
CA ALA A 254 9.14 -24.33 1.18
C ALA A 254 10.31 -24.47 2.17
N TYR A 255 11.56 -24.30 1.70
CA TYR A 255 12.74 -24.28 2.56
C TYR A 255 12.65 -23.15 3.59
N LEU A 256 12.39 -21.91 3.16
CA LEU A 256 12.26 -20.77 4.07
C LEU A 256 11.11 -20.99 5.07
N TYR A 257 9.97 -21.45 4.60
CA TYR A 257 8.79 -21.71 5.44
C TYR A 257 9.09 -22.73 6.54
N SER A 258 9.76 -23.81 6.19
CA SER A 258 10.05 -24.91 7.13
C SER A 258 11.21 -24.60 8.10
N ASN A 259 12.12 -23.70 7.75
CA ASN A 259 13.30 -23.38 8.54
C ASN A 259 13.21 -22.02 9.28
N SER A 260 12.12 -21.29 9.16
CA SER A 260 11.93 -19.96 9.77
C SER A 260 11.22 -20.00 11.12
N GLY A 261 11.37 -21.08 11.89
CA GLY A 261 10.78 -21.20 13.23
C GLY A 261 11.24 -20.06 14.18
N LEU A 262 10.46 -19.86 15.26
CA LEU A 262 10.78 -18.87 16.30
C LEU A 262 12.21 -19.10 16.84
N GLY A 263 13.03 -18.03 16.83
CA GLY A 263 14.40 -18.05 17.32
C GLY A 263 15.45 -18.44 16.29
N THR A 264 15.09 -18.84 15.07
CA THR A 264 16.08 -19.03 13.99
C THR A 264 16.54 -17.67 13.45
N LYS A 265 17.82 -17.58 13.04
CA LYS A 265 18.39 -16.39 12.37
C LYS A 265 18.66 -16.71 10.91
N LEU A 266 17.60 -17.04 10.18
CA LEU A 266 17.72 -17.43 8.78
C LEU A 266 17.96 -16.22 7.86
N CYS A 267 17.27 -15.13 8.13
CA CYS A 267 17.35 -13.87 7.37
C CYS A 267 16.95 -12.67 8.25
N ALA A 268 17.11 -11.47 7.74
CA ALA A 268 16.89 -10.24 8.50
C ALA A 268 15.43 -10.02 8.93
N ASP A 269 14.46 -10.60 8.23
CA ASP A 269 13.04 -10.38 8.43
C ASP A 269 12.26 -11.56 9.03
N ASN A 270 12.91 -12.72 9.28
CA ASN A 270 12.21 -13.91 9.79
C ASN A 270 11.88 -13.89 11.31
N TRP A 271 12.33 -12.87 12.05
CA TRP A 271 11.92 -12.64 13.43
C TRP A 271 10.45 -12.21 13.58
N SER A 272 9.86 -11.77 12.48
CA SER A 272 8.51 -11.17 12.48
C SER A 272 7.40 -12.21 12.34
N PRO A 273 6.28 -12.07 13.06
CA PRO A 273 5.09 -12.90 12.87
C PRO A 273 4.45 -12.72 11.49
N LYS A 274 4.87 -11.68 10.73
CA LYS A 274 4.41 -11.46 9.35
C LYS A 274 5.28 -12.17 8.30
N PHE A 275 6.30 -12.93 8.75
CA PHE A 275 7.21 -13.61 7.85
C PHE A 275 6.54 -14.73 7.07
N HIS A 276 5.65 -15.50 7.68
CA HIS A 276 4.91 -16.57 7.01
C HIS A 276 3.42 -16.51 7.36
N PHE A 277 2.59 -17.11 6.52
CA PHE A 277 1.16 -17.26 6.73
C PHE A 277 0.66 -18.59 6.17
N HIS A 278 -0.47 -19.03 6.68
CA HIS A 278 -1.13 -20.26 6.26
C HIS A 278 -2.64 -20.09 6.31
N HIS A 279 -3.33 -20.52 5.26
CA HIS A 279 -4.78 -20.54 5.17
C HIS A 279 -5.26 -21.89 4.69
N ARG A 280 -6.34 -22.35 5.28
CA ARG A 280 -7.04 -23.58 4.87
C ARG A 280 -8.44 -23.19 4.40
N ILE A 281 -8.79 -23.57 3.18
CA ILE A 281 -10.04 -23.20 2.52
C ILE A 281 -10.71 -24.48 2.01
N THR A 282 -12.00 -24.68 2.32
CA THR A 282 -12.80 -25.76 1.74
C THR A 282 -13.14 -25.47 0.29
N ALA A 283 -13.39 -26.50 -0.52
CA ALA A 283 -13.69 -26.33 -1.93
C ALA A 283 -14.94 -25.46 -2.15
N ASP A 284 -16.02 -25.71 -1.40
CA ASP A 284 -17.28 -24.96 -1.54
C ASP A 284 -17.08 -23.46 -1.25
N SER A 285 -16.41 -23.13 -0.15
CA SER A 285 -16.10 -21.73 0.20
C SER A 285 -15.17 -21.09 -0.84
N LEU A 286 -14.18 -21.84 -1.34
CA LEU A 286 -13.26 -21.37 -2.36
C LEU A 286 -13.99 -21.05 -3.67
N GLU A 287 -14.82 -21.94 -4.19
CA GLU A 287 -15.57 -21.74 -5.45
C GLU A 287 -16.53 -20.55 -5.34
N ALA A 288 -17.28 -20.45 -4.23
CA ALA A 288 -18.23 -19.37 -4.00
C ALA A 288 -17.57 -17.98 -4.07
N HIS A 289 -16.40 -17.81 -3.44
CA HIS A 289 -15.72 -16.52 -3.39
C HIS A 289 -14.80 -16.25 -4.60
N LEU A 290 -14.16 -17.28 -5.13
CA LEU A 290 -13.20 -17.13 -6.23
C LEU A 290 -13.88 -16.61 -7.51
N HIS A 291 -15.02 -17.17 -7.88
CA HIS A 291 -15.81 -16.71 -9.02
C HIS A 291 -16.17 -15.22 -8.87
N HIS A 292 -16.75 -14.85 -7.75
CA HIS A 292 -17.07 -13.45 -7.45
C HIS A 292 -15.84 -12.53 -7.52
N ASN A 293 -14.71 -12.98 -6.97
CA ASN A 293 -13.47 -12.18 -7.00
C ASN A 293 -12.94 -11.98 -8.42
N ILE A 294 -13.00 -13.02 -9.27
CA ILE A 294 -12.60 -12.94 -10.69
C ILE A 294 -13.53 -11.96 -11.44
N GLU A 295 -14.84 -12.04 -11.25
CA GLU A 295 -15.80 -11.10 -11.86
C GLU A 295 -15.49 -9.67 -11.43
N LYS A 296 -15.30 -9.43 -10.15
CA LYS A 296 -14.97 -8.11 -9.63
C LYS A 296 -13.66 -7.55 -10.21
N LEU A 297 -12.65 -8.40 -10.43
CA LEU A 297 -11.40 -7.98 -11.08
C LEU A 297 -11.60 -7.68 -12.56
N MET A 298 -12.50 -8.40 -13.26
CA MET A 298 -12.82 -8.16 -14.67
C MET A 298 -13.68 -6.91 -14.87
N ASP A 299 -14.45 -6.50 -13.86
CA ASP A 299 -15.25 -5.25 -13.91
C ASP A 299 -14.41 -4.02 -13.59
N ASP A 300 -13.29 -4.19 -12.89
CA ASP A 300 -12.35 -3.10 -12.60
C ASP A 300 -11.44 -2.83 -13.81
N ARG A 301 -11.56 -1.63 -14.39
CA ARG A 301 -10.82 -1.22 -15.60
C ARG A 301 -9.30 -1.42 -15.49
N GLU A 302 -8.73 -1.24 -14.30
CA GLU A 302 -7.29 -1.36 -14.08
C GLU A 302 -6.84 -2.82 -13.93
N SER A 303 -7.71 -3.70 -13.46
CA SER A 303 -7.42 -5.12 -13.21
C SER A 303 -7.78 -6.02 -14.40
N ALA A 304 -8.84 -5.68 -15.13
CA ALA A 304 -9.39 -6.49 -16.21
C ALA A 304 -8.37 -6.98 -17.25
N PRO A 305 -7.39 -6.18 -17.71
CA PRO A 305 -6.40 -6.61 -18.70
C PRO A 305 -5.53 -7.78 -18.25
N TYR A 306 -5.44 -8.03 -16.94
CA TYR A 306 -4.57 -9.05 -16.33
C TYR A 306 -5.32 -10.30 -15.87
N VAL A 307 -6.63 -10.38 -16.15
CA VAL A 307 -7.48 -11.56 -15.90
C VAL A 307 -7.87 -12.14 -17.25
N ILE A 308 -7.29 -13.27 -17.60
CA ILE A 308 -7.41 -13.88 -18.91
C ILE A 308 -8.34 -15.10 -18.81
N PRO A 309 -9.56 -15.03 -19.35
CA PRO A 309 -10.50 -16.16 -19.36
C PRO A 309 -10.06 -17.25 -20.32
N PRO A 310 -10.61 -18.49 -20.22
CA PRO A 310 -10.42 -19.54 -21.21
C PRO A 310 -10.91 -19.08 -22.60
N ALA A 311 -10.26 -19.56 -23.66
CA ALA A 311 -10.65 -19.25 -25.03
C ALA A 311 -12.09 -19.68 -25.30
N GLY A 312 -12.92 -18.79 -25.85
CA GLY A 312 -14.32 -19.07 -26.17
C GLY A 312 -15.29 -19.08 -24.97
N SER A 313 -14.82 -18.88 -23.75
CA SER A 313 -15.69 -18.68 -22.60
C SER A 313 -16.07 -17.20 -22.50
N GLY A 314 -17.36 -16.89 -22.62
CA GLY A 314 -17.86 -15.57 -22.30
C GLY A 314 -17.67 -15.21 -20.82
N ARG A 315 -17.79 -13.92 -20.47
CA ARG A 315 -17.93 -13.48 -19.07
C ARG A 315 -19.09 -14.25 -18.43
N GLY A 316 -18.88 -14.79 -17.25
CA GLY A 316 -19.97 -15.37 -16.43
C GLY A 316 -19.99 -16.90 -16.29
N ARG A 317 -19.06 -17.65 -16.89
CA ARG A 317 -18.92 -19.09 -16.65
C ARG A 317 -17.55 -19.42 -16.12
N PHE A 318 -17.43 -19.56 -14.80
CA PHE A 318 -16.16 -19.90 -14.17
C PHE A 318 -15.88 -21.41 -14.21
N GLY A 319 -16.88 -22.23 -13.90
CA GLY A 319 -16.78 -23.69 -13.82
C GLY A 319 -16.28 -24.19 -12.45
N HIS A 320 -16.25 -25.52 -12.26
CA HIS A 320 -15.73 -26.17 -11.06
C HIS A 320 -14.19 -26.19 -11.09
N ILE A 321 -13.57 -25.88 -9.98
CA ILE A 321 -12.10 -25.80 -9.88
C ILE A 321 -11.52 -27.22 -9.84
N LYS A 322 -10.53 -27.45 -10.69
CA LYS A 322 -9.73 -28.67 -10.73
C LYS A 322 -8.40 -28.49 -10.03
N ARG A 323 -7.68 -27.39 -10.36
CA ARG A 323 -6.30 -27.21 -9.89
C ARG A 323 -5.85 -25.76 -9.95
N PHE A 324 -4.93 -25.39 -9.04
CA PHE A 324 -4.14 -24.17 -9.06
C PHE A 324 -2.70 -24.49 -9.44
N GLN A 325 -2.09 -23.63 -10.25
CA GLN A 325 -0.68 -23.73 -10.62
C GLN A 325 -0.07 -22.34 -10.79
N VAL A 326 1.05 -22.08 -10.13
CA VAL A 326 1.86 -20.87 -10.42
C VAL A 326 2.67 -21.15 -11.69
N LEU A 327 2.34 -20.46 -12.77
CA LEU A 327 2.99 -20.63 -14.08
C LEU A 327 4.31 -19.89 -14.17
N LYS A 328 4.42 -18.73 -13.52
CA LYS A 328 5.62 -17.91 -13.55
C LYS A 328 5.89 -17.33 -12.16
N ARG A 329 7.16 -17.39 -11.74
CA ARG A 329 7.64 -16.82 -10.49
C ARG A 329 8.71 -15.76 -10.75
N GLY A 330 8.78 -14.77 -9.86
CA GLY A 330 9.86 -13.80 -9.80
C GLY A 330 11.06 -14.30 -9.00
N VAL A 331 12.07 -13.44 -8.85
CA VAL A 331 13.34 -13.78 -8.19
C VAL A 331 13.18 -14.11 -6.70
N SER A 332 12.14 -13.58 -6.04
CA SER A 332 11.79 -13.89 -4.65
C SER A 332 10.87 -15.11 -4.49
N GLY A 333 10.45 -15.72 -5.61
CA GLY A 333 9.42 -16.75 -5.62
C GLY A 333 7.98 -16.21 -5.67
N VAL A 334 7.81 -14.89 -5.81
CA VAL A 334 6.47 -14.29 -5.99
C VAL A 334 5.78 -14.87 -7.21
N ALA A 335 4.51 -15.23 -7.09
CA ALA A 335 3.69 -15.62 -8.23
C ALA A 335 3.42 -14.40 -9.11
N ILE A 336 3.91 -14.44 -10.36
CA ILE A 336 3.68 -13.42 -11.38
C ILE A 336 2.45 -13.77 -12.20
N GLU A 337 2.26 -15.07 -12.45
CA GLU A 337 1.13 -15.61 -13.19
C GLU A 337 0.60 -16.88 -12.51
N LEU A 338 -0.69 -16.89 -12.22
CA LEU A 338 -1.43 -17.99 -11.61
C LEU A 338 -2.42 -18.57 -12.64
N ALA A 339 -2.37 -19.88 -12.85
CA ALA A 339 -3.41 -20.62 -13.56
C ALA A 339 -4.43 -21.19 -12.57
N ILE A 340 -5.69 -21.08 -12.92
CA ILE A 340 -6.82 -21.71 -12.26
C ILE A 340 -7.49 -22.60 -13.30
N GLU A 341 -7.27 -23.90 -13.19
CA GLU A 341 -7.85 -24.89 -14.09
C GLU A 341 -9.26 -25.26 -13.60
N THR A 342 -10.22 -25.19 -14.49
CA THR A 342 -11.61 -25.56 -14.23
C THR A 342 -12.10 -26.59 -15.25
N ASN A 343 -13.30 -27.12 -15.07
CA ASN A 343 -13.92 -28.00 -16.05
C ASN A 343 -14.32 -27.28 -17.35
N LEU A 344 -14.32 -25.93 -17.37
CA LEU A 344 -14.63 -25.11 -18.54
C LEU A 344 -13.37 -24.50 -19.19
N GLY A 345 -12.17 -24.83 -18.70
CA GLY A 345 -10.91 -24.35 -19.22
C GLY A 345 -10.03 -23.66 -18.18
N GLN A 346 -8.94 -23.04 -18.63
CA GLN A 346 -7.94 -22.45 -17.77
C GLN A 346 -8.06 -20.93 -17.74
N TRP A 347 -8.28 -20.39 -16.54
CA TRP A 347 -8.17 -18.97 -16.24
C TRP A 347 -6.71 -18.64 -15.90
N ARG A 348 -6.25 -17.44 -16.27
CA ARG A 348 -4.94 -16.95 -15.86
C ARG A 348 -5.09 -15.58 -15.20
N VAL A 349 -4.41 -15.38 -14.08
CA VAL A 349 -4.36 -14.10 -13.36
C VAL A 349 -2.91 -13.68 -13.25
N GLN A 350 -2.62 -12.47 -13.71
CA GLN A 350 -1.29 -11.88 -13.68
C GLN A 350 -1.21 -10.79 -12.60
N LYS A 351 0.00 -10.41 -12.20
CA LYS A 351 0.36 -9.42 -11.16
C LYS A 351 0.10 -9.91 -9.74
N GLU A 352 1.07 -9.69 -8.90
CA GLU A 352 1.09 -10.19 -7.51
C GLU A 352 -0.14 -9.74 -6.72
N LEU A 353 -0.54 -8.46 -6.83
CA LEU A 353 -1.67 -7.94 -6.08
C LEU A 353 -3.01 -8.56 -6.50
N LEU A 354 -3.20 -8.83 -7.81
CA LEU A 354 -4.43 -9.44 -8.31
C LEU A 354 -4.52 -10.91 -7.89
N ILE A 355 -3.39 -11.62 -7.94
CA ILE A 355 -3.30 -13.00 -7.41
C ILE A 355 -3.67 -13.03 -5.93
N ARG A 356 -3.21 -12.08 -5.12
CA ARG A 356 -3.61 -11.97 -3.70
C ARG A 356 -5.10 -11.72 -3.51
N LYS A 357 -5.68 -10.83 -4.35
CA LYS A 357 -7.11 -10.47 -4.31
C LYS A 357 -8.02 -11.63 -4.71
N VAL A 358 -7.59 -12.48 -5.63
CA VAL A 358 -8.34 -13.67 -6.09
C VAL A 358 -8.70 -14.57 -4.92
N PHE A 359 -7.83 -14.70 -3.91
CA PHE A 359 -8.05 -15.52 -2.73
C PHE A 359 -8.77 -14.80 -1.57
N ALA A 360 -9.39 -13.64 -1.81
CA ALA A 360 -10.23 -13.01 -0.80
C ALA A 360 -11.38 -13.97 -0.42
N ASN A 361 -11.50 -14.26 0.86
CA ASN A 361 -12.49 -15.21 1.37
C ASN A 361 -12.91 -14.80 2.79
N PRO A 362 -14.01 -14.06 2.95
CA PRO A 362 -14.50 -13.62 4.25
C PRO A 362 -14.79 -14.76 5.23
N ASP A 363 -15.27 -15.92 4.76
CA ASP A 363 -15.58 -17.09 5.59
C ASP A 363 -14.31 -17.66 6.24
N ALA A 364 -13.16 -17.54 5.53
CA ALA A 364 -11.85 -17.92 6.04
C ALA A 364 -11.07 -16.74 6.69
N GLY A 365 -11.72 -15.59 6.86
CA GLY A 365 -11.11 -14.39 7.42
C GLY A 365 -10.06 -13.74 6.51
N ILE A 366 -10.04 -14.07 5.22
CA ILE A 366 -9.03 -13.60 4.26
C ILE A 366 -9.58 -12.39 3.50
N LYS A 367 -9.12 -11.18 3.82
CA LYS A 367 -9.41 -9.99 3.00
C LYS A 367 -8.66 -10.01 1.66
N ARG A 368 -7.46 -10.49 1.67
CA ARG A 368 -6.54 -10.82 0.57
C ARG A 368 -5.36 -11.57 1.18
N LEU A 369 -4.61 -12.34 0.39
CA LEU A 369 -3.37 -12.97 0.89
C LEU A 369 -2.35 -11.90 1.31
N ASN A 370 -1.52 -12.25 2.29
CA ASN A 370 -0.49 -11.35 2.81
C ASN A 370 0.55 -10.96 1.75
N SER A 371 0.91 -11.91 0.89
CA SER A 371 1.78 -11.74 -0.27
C SER A 371 1.40 -12.72 -1.38
N ALA A 372 2.03 -12.65 -2.54
CA ALA A 372 1.93 -13.67 -3.58
C ALA A 372 3.15 -14.62 -3.62
N ARG A 373 3.98 -14.67 -2.56
CA ARG A 373 5.01 -15.71 -2.39
C ARG A 373 4.36 -16.94 -1.78
N ILE A 374 3.66 -17.70 -2.60
CA ILE A 374 2.74 -18.76 -2.20
C ILE A 374 3.11 -20.10 -2.82
N PHE A 375 2.73 -21.17 -2.13
CA PHE A 375 2.67 -22.53 -2.63
C PHE A 375 1.43 -23.22 -2.09
N PHE A 376 0.99 -24.27 -2.77
CA PHE A 376 -0.29 -24.91 -2.53
C PHE A 376 -0.14 -26.35 -2.10
N GLN A 377 -0.98 -26.79 -1.14
CA GLN A 377 -1.32 -28.18 -0.93
C GLN A 377 -2.79 -28.38 -1.31
N GLN A 378 -3.01 -29.13 -2.38
CA GLN A 378 -4.34 -29.37 -2.96
C GLN A 378 -4.82 -30.76 -2.55
N LYS A 379 -6.01 -30.84 -1.97
CA LYS A 379 -6.65 -32.09 -1.57
C LYS A 379 -7.76 -32.40 -2.57
N TYR A 380 -7.83 -33.67 -2.98
CA TYR A 380 -8.80 -34.14 -3.95
C TYR A 380 -9.72 -35.18 -3.32
N ASP A 381 -10.95 -35.24 -3.79
CA ASP A 381 -11.92 -36.29 -3.45
C ASP A 381 -11.66 -37.56 -4.27
N LYS A 382 -12.51 -38.56 -4.07
CA LYS A 382 -12.42 -39.86 -4.78
C LYS A 382 -12.70 -39.76 -6.28
N LEU A 383 -13.34 -38.68 -6.72
CA LEU A 383 -13.62 -38.36 -8.13
C LEU A 383 -12.57 -37.51 -8.79
N GLY A 384 -11.51 -37.14 -8.06
CA GLY A 384 -10.45 -36.26 -8.55
C GLY A 384 -10.81 -34.79 -8.62
N LEU A 385 -11.90 -34.38 -7.93
CA LEU A 385 -12.27 -32.98 -7.79
C LEU A 385 -11.58 -32.36 -6.57
N LEU A 386 -11.33 -31.05 -6.64
CA LEU A 386 -10.72 -30.31 -5.54
C LEU A 386 -11.65 -30.34 -4.31
N ALA A 387 -11.21 -30.95 -3.22
CA ALA A 387 -11.94 -31.05 -1.96
C ALA A 387 -11.49 -29.97 -0.94
N GLY A 388 -10.30 -29.40 -1.13
CA GLY A 388 -9.78 -28.33 -0.27
C GLY A 388 -8.43 -27.84 -0.73
N LEU A 389 -8.11 -26.62 -0.29
CA LEU A 389 -6.86 -25.93 -0.62
C LEU A 389 -6.19 -25.43 0.65
N GLU A 390 -4.93 -25.76 0.84
CA GLU A 390 -4.07 -25.09 1.80
C GLU A 390 -3.13 -24.15 1.03
N VAL A 391 -3.15 -22.86 1.41
CA VAL A 391 -2.29 -21.82 0.85
C VAL A 391 -1.29 -21.43 1.91
N SER A 392 -0.04 -21.77 1.71
CA SER A 392 1.08 -21.31 2.55
C SER A 392 1.88 -20.25 1.80
N GLY A 393 2.44 -19.29 2.55
CA GLY A 393 3.23 -18.24 1.92
C GLY A 393 4.12 -17.49 2.88
N LEU A 394 4.96 -16.62 2.31
CA LEU A 394 5.99 -15.85 3.00
C LEU A 394 5.81 -14.35 2.76
N GLY A 395 6.08 -13.54 3.80
CA GLY A 395 6.11 -12.09 3.72
C GLY A 395 4.74 -11.40 3.78
N PHE A 396 4.78 -10.07 3.79
CA PHE A 396 3.62 -9.20 3.88
C PHE A 396 3.83 -7.94 3.01
N GLY A 397 3.09 -7.85 1.90
CA GLY A 397 3.19 -6.79 0.90
C GLY A 397 3.80 -7.29 -0.41
N HIS A 398 4.14 -6.36 -1.29
CA HIS A 398 4.69 -6.68 -2.62
C HIS A 398 6.16 -7.14 -2.57
N GLY A 399 6.92 -6.75 -1.53
CA GLY A 399 8.32 -7.14 -1.35
C GLY A 399 9.32 -6.43 -2.26
N VAL A 400 8.95 -5.37 -2.96
CA VAL A 400 9.84 -4.57 -3.81
C VAL A 400 10.44 -3.41 -3.02
N GLY A 401 11.74 -3.19 -3.14
CA GLY A 401 12.45 -2.10 -2.49
C GLY A 401 12.63 -2.29 -0.98
N PHE A 402 12.51 -1.23 -0.19
CA PHE A 402 12.77 -1.25 1.25
C PHE A 402 11.76 -2.13 2.01
N GLN A 403 12.28 -2.96 2.93
CA GLN A 403 11.46 -3.83 3.77
C GLN A 403 11.53 -3.38 5.22
N GLN A 404 10.39 -2.98 5.79
CA GLN A 404 10.34 -2.39 7.13
C GLN A 404 10.90 -3.32 8.20
N GLN A 405 10.56 -4.60 8.14
CA GLN A 405 11.00 -5.60 9.12
C GLN A 405 12.39 -6.14 8.82
N GLY A 406 12.78 -6.22 7.56
CA GLY A 406 14.14 -6.52 7.17
C GLY A 406 15.10 -5.41 7.60
N ALA A 407 14.75 -4.14 7.40
CA ALA A 407 15.52 -2.99 7.87
C ALA A 407 15.70 -2.99 9.39
N GLN A 408 14.67 -3.37 10.16
CA GLN A 408 14.78 -3.57 11.59
C GLN A 408 15.80 -4.65 11.93
N GLY A 409 15.77 -5.80 11.26
CA GLY A 409 16.72 -6.88 11.47
C GLY A 409 18.16 -6.49 11.10
N LEU A 410 18.34 -5.81 9.97
CA LEU A 410 19.64 -5.30 9.52
C LEU A 410 20.20 -4.24 10.50
N ALA A 411 19.35 -3.35 11.01
CA ALA A 411 19.75 -2.35 12.00
C ALA A 411 20.16 -3.00 13.33
N LEU A 412 19.44 -4.02 13.78
CA LEU A 412 19.81 -4.82 14.97
C LEU A 412 21.10 -5.61 14.75
N ALA A 413 21.45 -5.94 13.51
CA ALA A 413 22.72 -6.53 13.14
C ALA A 413 23.86 -5.50 13.01
N GLY A 414 23.62 -4.21 13.29
CA GLY A 414 24.61 -3.14 13.33
C GLY A 414 24.73 -2.31 12.05
N MET A 415 23.88 -2.51 11.04
CA MET A 415 23.88 -1.67 9.85
C MET A 415 23.26 -0.30 10.13
N ASN A 416 23.90 0.77 9.68
CA ASN A 416 23.33 2.10 9.68
C ASN A 416 22.35 2.29 8.51
N TYR A 417 21.51 3.36 8.57
CA TYR A 417 20.48 3.61 7.56
C TYR A 417 21.02 3.75 6.12
N LYS A 418 22.25 4.24 5.94
CA LYS A 418 22.87 4.36 4.61
C LYS A 418 23.19 3.00 4.02
N GLN A 419 23.71 2.08 4.84
CA GLN A 419 23.99 0.69 4.45
C GLN A 419 22.68 -0.05 4.15
N ILE A 420 21.66 0.12 4.99
CA ILE A 420 20.32 -0.47 4.79
C ILE A 420 19.71 0.01 3.47
N LEU A 421 19.76 1.32 3.19
CA LEU A 421 19.22 1.87 1.95
C LEU A 421 20.01 1.40 0.72
N SER A 422 21.36 1.31 0.82
CA SER A 422 22.18 0.77 -0.26
C SER A 422 21.91 -0.72 -0.54
N HIS A 423 21.52 -1.48 0.49
CA HIS A 423 21.10 -2.88 0.33
C HIS A 423 19.81 -2.98 -0.49
N TYR A 424 18.77 -2.18 -0.16
CA TYR A 424 17.47 -2.28 -0.81
C TYR A 424 17.35 -1.52 -2.15
N PHE A 425 18.22 -0.55 -2.38
CA PHE A 425 18.23 0.27 -3.60
C PHE A 425 19.61 0.29 -4.24
N PRO A 426 20.04 -0.84 -4.84
CA PRO A 426 21.37 -0.91 -5.48
C PRO A 426 21.49 0.16 -6.57
N GLY A 427 22.62 0.89 -6.56
CA GLY A 427 22.89 1.96 -7.53
C GLY A 427 22.21 3.30 -7.25
N ALA A 428 21.33 3.39 -6.24
CA ALA A 428 20.86 4.68 -5.76
C ALA A 428 21.82 5.27 -4.73
N ARG A 429 21.85 6.60 -4.63
CA ARG A 429 22.63 7.34 -3.64
C ARG A 429 21.76 8.31 -2.84
N ILE A 430 22.21 8.66 -1.65
CA ILE A 430 21.60 9.71 -0.84
C ILE A 430 22.13 11.07 -1.34
N ALA A 431 21.22 12.00 -1.59
CA ALA A 431 21.53 13.38 -1.96
C ALA A 431 20.76 14.36 -1.06
N GLN A 432 21.26 15.59 -0.96
CA GLN A 432 20.54 16.69 -0.35
C GLN A 432 19.60 17.29 -1.42
N TYR A 433 18.35 17.53 -1.02
CA TYR A 433 17.29 18.00 -1.93
C TYR A 433 16.82 19.39 -1.56
#